data_a068259715fa5414d2c3f1b527e68d3d
#
_entry.id   a068259715fa5414d2c3f1b527e68d3d
#
_cell.length_a   1.000
_cell.length_b   1.000
_cell.length_c   1.000
_cell.angle_alpha   90.00
_cell.angle_beta   90.00
_cell.angle_gamma   90.00
#
_symmetry.space_group_name_H-M   'P 1'
#
loop_
_entity.id
_entity.type
_entity.pdbx_description
1 polymer ?
#
loop_
_entity_poly.entity_id
_entity_poly.type
_entity_poly.pdbx_seq_one_letter_code
_entity_poly.pdbx_strand_id
1 'polypeptide(L)'
;MTAPLVSVVMSVWNDEAYVGQAIDSILTQSEGRFEFLIVDDQSADASARVIAEWAARDPRIAILPAGPKGRVAALNRLIAAAKAPLIALMDGDDICRPERLAMQMAFLTEHPDHVAVSCECDKIDARGAALERPPIDRPLTHEGLVANFEDGPLLNHNAVLIRREALQAIGGYRPAYRHAEDYDLWLRLADVGKLANLPDKLVSYRIHDNQVSTANLAEQTANAAIAWLARCERLAGKPDPTAGLTALPDLGHIDAVFGTGSAAYIRRRIVERCLYAPEVLAGDGWPALLGHIRETAPAPHLWRASLRLLTAGKPVHAARSALALASRTLAA
;
A
#
# COMPACT_ATOMS: atom_id res chain seq x y z
N MET A 1 -33.40 -1.10 11.84
CA MET A 1 -32.22 -1.88 11.38
C MET A 1 -31.30 -2.07 12.57
N THR A 2 -30.76 -3.25 12.78
CA THR A 2 -29.72 -3.50 13.80
C THR A 2 -28.49 -2.67 13.46
N ALA A 3 -27.75 -2.19 14.50
CA ALA A 3 -26.52 -1.44 14.29
C ALA A 3 -25.50 -2.26 13.46
N PRO A 4 -24.80 -1.65 12.51
CA PRO A 4 -23.80 -2.37 11.73
C PRO A 4 -22.61 -2.78 12.60
N LEU A 5 -22.06 -3.97 12.33
CA LEU A 5 -20.85 -4.49 12.97
C LEU A 5 -19.60 -4.12 12.20
N VAL A 6 -19.73 -3.92 10.89
CA VAL A 6 -18.64 -3.55 9.97
C VAL A 6 -19.05 -2.35 9.14
N SER A 7 -18.18 -1.36 9.01
CA SER A 7 -18.23 -0.36 7.96
C SER A 7 -17.27 -0.78 6.85
N VAL A 8 -17.81 -1.24 5.71
CA VAL A 8 -17.00 -1.46 4.53
C VAL A 8 -16.74 -0.09 3.89
N VAL A 9 -15.50 0.19 3.54
CA VAL A 9 -15.10 1.48 2.95
C VAL A 9 -14.40 1.27 1.62
N MET A 10 -14.84 2.01 0.58
CA MET A 10 -14.34 1.89 -0.78
C MET A 10 -14.15 3.28 -1.39
N SER A 11 -12.92 3.58 -1.81
CA SER A 11 -12.60 4.75 -2.65
C SER A 11 -12.45 4.29 -4.09
N VAL A 12 -13.18 4.92 -5.01
CA VAL A 12 -13.25 4.55 -6.44
C VAL A 12 -12.69 5.68 -7.29
N TRP A 13 -11.87 5.34 -8.28
CA TRP A 13 -11.39 6.27 -9.28
C TRP A 13 -11.15 5.58 -10.62
N ASN A 14 -12.04 5.86 -11.60
CA ASN A 14 -11.99 5.30 -12.96
C ASN A 14 -12.02 3.75 -13.00
N ASP A 15 -12.98 3.15 -12.29
CA ASP A 15 -13.18 1.71 -12.19
C ASP A 15 -14.51 1.24 -12.79
N GLU A 16 -15.05 1.94 -13.79
CA GLU A 16 -16.37 1.63 -14.38
C GLU A 16 -16.53 0.18 -14.83
N ALA A 17 -15.43 -0.45 -15.26
CA ALA A 17 -15.41 -1.84 -15.71
C ALA A 17 -15.57 -2.86 -14.57
N TYR A 18 -15.20 -2.48 -13.33
CA TYR A 18 -15.00 -3.42 -12.22
C TYR A 18 -15.87 -3.12 -11.00
N VAL A 19 -16.16 -1.84 -10.73
CA VAL A 19 -16.80 -1.40 -9.47
C VAL A 19 -18.15 -2.07 -9.23
N GLY A 20 -18.90 -2.43 -10.27
CA GLY A 20 -20.15 -3.19 -10.13
C GLY A 20 -19.94 -4.58 -9.54
N GLN A 21 -18.89 -5.30 -9.97
CA GLN A 21 -18.53 -6.61 -9.42
C GLN A 21 -18.01 -6.51 -7.99
N ALA A 22 -17.20 -5.48 -7.71
CA ALA A 22 -16.70 -5.21 -6.37
C ALA A 22 -17.85 -4.96 -5.38
N ILE A 23 -18.82 -4.12 -5.75
CA ILE A 23 -20.02 -3.84 -4.93
C ILE A 23 -20.84 -5.10 -4.72
N ASP A 24 -21.13 -5.87 -5.76
CA ASP A 24 -21.89 -7.13 -5.66
C ASP A 24 -21.23 -8.12 -4.68
N SER A 25 -19.91 -8.23 -4.74
CA SER A 25 -19.14 -9.12 -3.85
C SER A 25 -19.24 -8.74 -2.37
N ILE A 26 -19.43 -7.46 -2.07
CA ILE A 26 -19.67 -6.99 -0.69
C ILE A 26 -21.14 -7.20 -0.31
N LEU A 27 -22.08 -6.94 -1.19
CA LEU A 27 -23.52 -7.11 -0.87
C LEU A 27 -23.90 -8.57 -0.62
N THR A 28 -23.13 -9.50 -1.17
CA THR A 28 -23.33 -10.97 -1.04
C THR A 28 -22.52 -11.60 0.10
N GLN A 29 -21.91 -10.82 0.98
CA GLN A 29 -21.22 -11.33 2.16
C GLN A 29 -22.16 -12.11 3.08
N SER A 30 -21.67 -13.20 3.67
CA SER A 30 -22.42 -14.04 4.63
C SER A 30 -22.76 -13.31 5.94
N GLU A 31 -21.92 -12.35 6.36
CA GLU A 31 -22.27 -11.40 7.41
C GLU A 31 -22.97 -10.18 6.80
N GLY A 32 -24.27 -10.06 7.03
CA GLY A 32 -25.11 -9.01 6.44
C GLY A 32 -25.22 -7.72 7.28
N ARG A 33 -24.69 -7.68 8.51
CA ARG A 33 -24.79 -6.51 9.42
C ARG A 33 -23.67 -5.52 9.17
N PHE A 34 -23.62 -4.96 7.97
CA PHE A 34 -22.66 -3.93 7.61
C PHE A 34 -23.34 -2.69 7.01
N GLU A 35 -22.65 -1.57 7.07
CA GLU A 35 -22.86 -0.42 6.19
C GLU A 35 -21.75 -0.40 5.15
N PHE A 36 -22.06 0.10 3.95
CA PHE A 36 -21.10 0.17 2.86
C PHE A 36 -20.94 1.63 2.40
N LEU A 37 -19.83 2.25 2.77
CA LEU A 37 -19.52 3.64 2.49
C LEU A 37 -18.64 3.72 1.24
N ILE A 38 -19.09 4.47 0.23
CA ILE A 38 -18.36 4.61 -1.03
C ILE A 38 -18.11 6.10 -1.31
N VAL A 39 -16.90 6.42 -1.74
CA VAL A 39 -16.53 7.72 -2.30
C VAL A 39 -16.08 7.51 -3.74
N ASP A 40 -16.72 8.21 -4.69
CA ASP A 40 -16.14 8.43 -6.00
C ASP A 40 -15.14 9.60 -5.92
N ASP A 41 -13.85 9.30 -6.15
CA ASP A 41 -12.75 10.28 -6.08
C ASP A 41 -12.61 11.06 -7.39
N GLN A 42 -13.74 11.61 -7.89
CA GLN A 42 -13.83 12.40 -9.10
C GLN A 42 -13.42 11.61 -10.37
N SER A 43 -14.03 10.45 -10.56
CA SER A 43 -13.87 9.65 -11.78
C SER A 43 -14.33 10.43 -13.03
N ALA A 44 -13.64 10.21 -14.13
CA ALA A 44 -13.97 10.79 -15.43
C ALA A 44 -14.81 9.84 -16.31
N ASP A 45 -14.93 8.58 -15.89
CA ASP A 45 -15.67 7.50 -16.53
C ASP A 45 -17.08 7.33 -15.94
N ALA A 46 -17.74 6.20 -16.19
CA ALA A 46 -19.08 5.93 -15.68
C ALA A 46 -19.13 5.37 -14.24
N SER A 47 -18.01 5.34 -13.49
CA SER A 47 -17.95 4.80 -12.13
C SER A 47 -19.02 5.39 -11.20
N ALA A 48 -19.15 6.73 -11.16
CA ALA A 48 -20.15 7.41 -10.32
C ALA A 48 -21.60 6.96 -10.65
N ARG A 49 -21.92 6.76 -11.93
CA ARG A 49 -23.24 6.28 -12.37
C ARG A 49 -23.49 4.84 -11.90
N VAL A 50 -22.50 3.95 -12.07
CA VAL A 50 -22.61 2.55 -11.61
C VAL A 50 -22.85 2.50 -10.11
N ILE A 51 -22.07 3.26 -9.31
CA ILE A 51 -22.22 3.32 -7.85
C ILE A 51 -23.64 3.79 -7.47
N ALA A 52 -24.16 4.83 -8.13
CA ALA A 52 -25.50 5.35 -7.86
C ALA A 52 -26.61 4.33 -8.18
N GLU A 53 -26.47 3.56 -9.26
CA GLU A 53 -27.40 2.48 -9.61
C GLU A 53 -27.46 1.37 -8.54
N TRP A 54 -26.32 1.01 -7.96
CA TRP A 54 -26.26 0.03 -6.87
C TRP A 54 -26.82 0.59 -5.56
N ALA A 55 -26.51 1.84 -5.21
CA ALA A 55 -27.02 2.50 -4.01
C ALA A 55 -28.56 2.65 -4.04
N ALA A 56 -29.16 2.82 -5.23
CA ALA A 56 -30.62 2.84 -5.37
C ALA A 56 -31.28 1.48 -5.10
N ARG A 57 -30.54 0.37 -5.16
CA ARG A 57 -31.07 -0.99 -5.00
C ARG A 57 -30.84 -1.55 -3.59
N ASP A 58 -29.78 -1.10 -2.89
CA ASP A 58 -29.45 -1.63 -1.56
C ASP A 58 -29.22 -0.48 -0.56
N PRO A 59 -30.07 -0.37 0.48
CA PRO A 59 -30.01 0.71 1.47
C PRO A 59 -28.78 0.63 2.40
N ARG A 60 -27.99 -0.41 2.35
CA ARG A 60 -26.73 -0.51 3.08
C ARG A 60 -25.62 0.35 2.47
N ILE A 61 -25.75 0.73 1.19
CA ILE A 61 -24.79 1.60 0.50
C ILE A 61 -25.09 3.06 0.82
N ALA A 62 -24.08 3.78 1.28
CA ALA A 62 -24.09 5.22 1.45
C ALA A 62 -22.97 5.86 0.64
N ILE A 63 -23.35 6.68 -0.35
CA ILE A 63 -22.38 7.45 -1.15
C ILE A 63 -22.04 8.72 -0.39
N LEU A 64 -20.76 8.91 -0.06
CA LEU A 64 -20.31 10.16 0.53
C LEU A 64 -19.99 11.18 -0.57
N PRO A 65 -20.27 12.47 -0.35
CA PRO A 65 -19.96 13.53 -1.32
C PRO A 65 -18.46 13.51 -1.68
N ALA A 66 -18.10 13.86 -2.91
CA ALA A 66 -16.71 14.07 -3.29
C ALA A 66 -16.09 15.18 -2.45
N GLY A 67 -14.82 15.03 -2.08
CA GLY A 67 -14.04 15.99 -1.29
C GLY A 67 -12.76 16.38 -2.02
N PRO A 68 -11.71 16.77 -1.30
CA PRO A 68 -10.40 16.92 -1.90
C PRO A 68 -10.00 15.63 -2.61
N LYS A 69 -9.50 15.77 -3.84
CA LYS A 69 -9.08 14.63 -4.67
C LYS A 69 -7.89 13.92 -4.03
N GLY A 70 -7.90 12.61 -4.11
CA GLY A 70 -6.81 11.73 -3.70
C GLY A 70 -7.24 10.66 -2.71
N ARG A 71 -6.72 9.45 -2.94
CA ARG A 71 -7.04 8.22 -2.20
C ARG A 71 -6.98 8.41 -0.68
N VAL A 72 -5.93 9.02 -0.15
CA VAL A 72 -5.78 9.25 1.31
C VAL A 72 -6.89 10.13 1.87
N ALA A 73 -7.23 11.22 1.16
CA ALA A 73 -8.32 12.11 1.58
C ALA A 73 -9.68 11.38 1.56
N ALA A 74 -9.94 10.60 0.51
CA ALA A 74 -11.14 9.78 0.37
C ALA A 74 -11.25 8.75 1.50
N LEU A 75 -10.18 7.97 1.77
CA LEU A 75 -10.15 6.95 2.83
C LEU A 75 -10.35 7.56 4.22
N ASN A 76 -9.68 8.66 4.56
CA ASN A 76 -9.87 9.33 5.85
C ASN A 76 -11.30 9.83 6.04
N ARG A 77 -11.96 10.32 4.99
CA ARG A 77 -13.37 10.74 5.05
C ARG A 77 -14.30 9.55 5.26
N LEU A 78 -14.05 8.44 4.59
CA LEU A 78 -14.80 7.19 4.78
C LEU A 78 -14.66 6.69 6.21
N ILE A 79 -13.43 6.66 6.74
CA ILE A 79 -13.13 6.25 8.12
C ILE A 79 -13.85 7.17 9.13
N ALA A 80 -13.84 8.49 8.90
CA ALA A 80 -14.51 9.45 9.78
C ALA A 80 -16.03 9.28 9.76
N ALA A 81 -16.63 8.87 8.63
CA ALA A 81 -18.07 8.64 8.50
C ALA A 81 -18.51 7.26 9.03
N ALA A 82 -17.57 6.31 9.20
CA ALA A 82 -17.85 4.95 9.64
C ALA A 82 -18.44 4.91 11.06
N LYS A 83 -19.54 4.15 11.23
CA LYS A 83 -20.28 4.02 12.49
C LYS A 83 -19.98 2.72 13.22
N ALA A 84 -19.61 1.68 12.48
CA ALA A 84 -19.37 0.36 13.05
C ALA A 84 -18.05 0.30 13.84
N PRO A 85 -17.91 -0.65 14.78
CA PRO A 85 -16.67 -0.84 15.54
C PRO A 85 -15.51 -1.40 14.68
N LEU A 86 -15.82 -2.02 13.54
CA LEU A 86 -14.84 -2.58 12.61
C LEU A 86 -14.92 -1.88 11.27
N ILE A 87 -13.77 -1.68 10.61
CA ILE A 87 -13.66 -1.10 9.27
C ILE A 87 -13.01 -2.11 8.35
N ALA A 88 -13.70 -2.48 7.26
CA ALA A 88 -13.17 -3.33 6.19
C ALA A 88 -12.76 -2.46 5.00
N LEU A 89 -11.52 -2.55 4.59
CA LEU A 89 -11.02 -1.89 3.39
C LEU A 89 -11.35 -2.72 2.14
N MET A 90 -11.74 -2.05 1.05
CA MET A 90 -12.03 -2.70 -0.23
C MET A 90 -11.66 -1.75 -1.38
N ASP A 91 -11.04 -2.30 -2.42
CA ASP A 91 -10.75 -1.57 -3.65
C ASP A 91 -11.84 -1.81 -4.71
N GLY A 92 -12.01 -0.85 -5.63
CA GLY A 92 -13.12 -0.85 -6.60
C GLY A 92 -12.96 -1.84 -7.76
N ASP A 93 -11.80 -2.47 -7.89
CA ASP A 93 -11.43 -3.41 -8.96
C ASP A 93 -11.31 -4.87 -8.50
N ASP A 94 -11.44 -5.15 -7.19
CA ASP A 94 -11.26 -6.47 -6.60
C ASP A 94 -12.59 -7.19 -6.29
N ILE A 95 -12.53 -8.48 -5.93
CA ILE A 95 -13.70 -9.30 -5.60
C ILE A 95 -13.48 -9.98 -4.24
N CYS A 96 -14.42 -9.81 -3.32
CA CYS A 96 -14.43 -10.52 -2.03
C CYS A 96 -15.10 -11.88 -2.12
N ARG A 97 -14.55 -12.86 -1.40
CA ARG A 97 -15.26 -14.13 -1.13
C ARG A 97 -16.38 -13.90 -0.11
N PRO A 98 -17.50 -14.62 -0.21
CA PRO A 98 -18.65 -14.43 0.68
C PRO A 98 -18.35 -14.55 2.18
N GLU A 99 -17.35 -15.32 2.56
CA GLU A 99 -16.98 -15.62 3.95
C GLU A 99 -16.04 -14.58 4.57
N ARG A 100 -15.51 -13.62 3.78
CA ARG A 100 -14.45 -12.73 4.22
C ARG A 100 -14.77 -12.01 5.53
N LEU A 101 -15.88 -11.28 5.57
CA LEU A 101 -16.22 -10.48 6.76
C LEU A 101 -16.46 -11.39 7.98
N ALA A 102 -17.16 -12.51 7.82
CA ALA A 102 -17.45 -13.43 8.90
C ALA A 102 -16.17 -14.04 9.49
N MET A 103 -15.25 -14.51 8.66
CA MET A 103 -13.99 -15.12 9.11
C MET A 103 -13.07 -14.11 9.81
N GLN A 104 -12.90 -12.92 9.23
CA GLN A 104 -12.07 -11.89 9.83
C GLN A 104 -12.65 -11.36 11.15
N MET A 105 -13.99 -11.23 11.26
CA MET A 105 -14.66 -10.87 12.51
C MET A 105 -14.49 -11.93 13.59
N ALA A 106 -14.63 -13.22 13.24
CA ALA A 106 -14.41 -14.34 14.16
C ALA A 106 -12.98 -14.28 14.73
N PHE A 107 -11.98 -14.10 13.86
CA PHE A 107 -10.59 -13.96 14.29
C PHE A 107 -10.40 -12.80 15.29
N LEU A 108 -10.90 -11.58 14.96
CA LEU A 108 -10.75 -10.45 15.88
C LEU A 108 -11.53 -10.63 17.18
N THR A 109 -12.60 -11.41 17.19
CA THR A 109 -13.36 -11.74 18.40
C THR A 109 -12.57 -12.69 19.32
N GLU A 110 -11.92 -13.68 18.74
CA GLU A 110 -11.08 -14.64 19.46
C GLU A 110 -9.73 -14.05 19.92
N HIS A 111 -9.29 -12.99 19.24
CA HIS A 111 -8.01 -12.33 19.50
C HIS A 111 -8.20 -10.83 19.82
N PRO A 112 -8.61 -10.49 21.05
CA PRO A 112 -8.92 -9.10 21.42
C PRO A 112 -7.71 -8.16 21.45
N ASP A 113 -6.48 -8.68 21.51
CA ASP A 113 -5.21 -7.94 21.41
C ASP A 113 -4.80 -7.61 19.97
N HIS A 114 -5.49 -8.17 18.96
CA HIS A 114 -5.28 -7.83 17.56
C HIS A 114 -6.15 -6.64 17.14
N VAL A 115 -5.52 -5.64 16.54
CA VAL A 115 -6.18 -4.43 16.05
C VAL A 115 -6.52 -4.48 14.57
N ALA A 116 -5.85 -5.36 13.81
CA ALA A 116 -6.15 -5.58 12.41
C ALA A 116 -5.82 -7.01 11.98
N VAL A 117 -6.58 -7.51 11.01
CA VAL A 117 -6.35 -8.80 10.34
C VAL A 117 -6.55 -8.63 8.84
N SER A 118 -5.56 -9.09 8.05
CA SER A 118 -5.66 -9.23 6.60
C SER A 118 -5.90 -10.70 6.23
N CYS A 119 -5.94 -10.99 4.95
CA CYS A 119 -5.99 -12.35 4.43
C CYS A 119 -5.15 -12.48 3.16
N GLU A 120 -4.91 -13.73 2.73
CA GLU A 120 -4.30 -13.97 1.43
C GLU A 120 -5.26 -13.63 0.28
N CYS A 121 -4.65 -13.35 -0.89
CA CYS A 121 -5.37 -13.05 -2.11
C CYS A 121 -4.96 -14.03 -3.22
N ASP A 122 -5.92 -14.52 -3.98
CA ASP A 122 -5.64 -15.04 -5.32
C ASP A 122 -5.52 -13.88 -6.32
N LYS A 123 -5.00 -14.17 -7.51
CA LYS A 123 -4.84 -13.17 -8.57
C LYS A 123 -5.78 -13.51 -9.72
N ILE A 124 -6.43 -12.47 -10.24
CA ILE A 124 -7.27 -12.58 -11.44
C ILE A 124 -6.82 -11.56 -12.49
N ASP A 125 -7.05 -11.85 -13.76
CA ASP A 125 -6.81 -10.89 -14.85
C ASP A 125 -7.95 -9.86 -14.96
N ALA A 126 -7.84 -8.94 -15.93
CA ALA A 126 -8.85 -7.93 -16.21
C ALA A 126 -10.25 -8.51 -16.52
N ARG A 127 -10.34 -9.76 -16.95
CA ARG A 127 -11.60 -10.46 -17.28
C ARG A 127 -12.12 -11.30 -16.11
N GLY A 128 -11.37 -11.39 -14.99
CA GLY A 128 -11.71 -12.20 -13.82
C GLY A 128 -11.24 -13.66 -13.92
N ALA A 129 -10.44 -14.02 -14.92
CA ALA A 129 -9.85 -15.35 -15.00
C ALA A 129 -8.68 -15.50 -14.01
N ALA A 130 -8.60 -16.66 -13.35
CA ALA A 130 -7.54 -16.93 -12.40
C ALA A 130 -6.15 -16.89 -13.05
N LEU A 131 -5.20 -16.23 -12.39
CA LEU A 131 -3.81 -16.18 -12.77
C LEU A 131 -3.01 -17.10 -11.85
N GLU A 132 -2.41 -18.15 -12.41
CA GLU A 132 -1.47 -18.98 -11.67
C GLU A 132 -0.19 -18.18 -11.39
N ARG A 133 0.05 -17.86 -10.12
CA ARG A 133 1.28 -17.26 -9.64
C ARG A 133 1.78 -18.02 -8.42
N PRO A 134 3.09 -18.10 -8.23
CA PRO A 134 3.66 -18.67 -7.01
C PRO A 134 3.03 -17.98 -5.80
N PRO A 135 2.69 -18.73 -4.73
CA PRO A 135 2.23 -18.15 -3.49
C PRO A 135 3.32 -17.21 -2.93
N ILE A 136 2.88 -16.09 -2.37
CA ILE A 136 3.77 -15.23 -1.60
C ILE A 136 3.68 -15.74 -0.16
N ASP A 137 4.80 -16.23 0.37
CA ASP A 137 4.87 -16.66 1.76
C ASP A 137 4.90 -15.43 2.68
N ARG A 138 3.73 -15.06 3.19
CA ARG A 138 3.58 -13.95 4.12
C ARG A 138 3.52 -14.46 5.56
N PRO A 139 4.16 -13.76 6.50
CA PRO A 139 3.99 -14.06 7.91
C PRO A 139 2.52 -13.95 8.33
N LEU A 140 2.03 -14.94 9.08
CA LEU A 140 0.65 -14.97 9.57
C LEU A 140 0.51 -14.29 10.95
N THR A 141 1.58 -14.31 11.77
CA THR A 141 1.56 -13.79 13.14
C THR A 141 2.15 -12.40 13.25
N HIS A 142 1.79 -11.68 14.31
CA HIS A 142 2.33 -10.35 14.60
C HIS A 142 3.86 -10.33 14.65
N GLU A 143 4.44 -11.29 15.36
CA GLU A 143 5.91 -11.39 15.52
C GLU A 143 6.59 -11.59 14.17
N GLY A 144 6.02 -12.46 13.33
CA GLY A 144 6.51 -12.69 11.97
C GLY A 144 6.38 -11.45 11.09
N LEU A 145 5.27 -10.72 11.18
CA LEU A 145 5.07 -9.46 10.46
C LEU A 145 6.08 -8.40 10.89
N VAL A 146 6.24 -8.18 12.18
CA VAL A 146 7.17 -7.18 12.74
C VAL A 146 8.61 -7.47 12.36
N ALA A 147 9.03 -8.74 12.39
CA ALA A 147 10.38 -9.16 12.02
C ALA A 147 10.72 -8.92 10.54
N ASN A 148 9.71 -8.83 9.67
CA ASN A 148 9.89 -8.69 8.22
C ASN A 148 9.37 -7.35 7.67
N PHE A 149 8.95 -6.41 8.50
CA PHE A 149 8.43 -5.13 8.02
C PHE A 149 9.42 -4.32 7.19
N GLU A 150 10.73 -4.41 7.45
CA GLU A 150 11.72 -3.70 6.64
C GLU A 150 11.64 -4.07 5.15
N ASP A 151 11.18 -5.28 4.83
CA ASP A 151 11.07 -5.75 3.44
C ASP A 151 9.88 -5.13 2.67
N GLY A 152 8.96 -4.48 3.36
CA GLY A 152 7.81 -3.78 2.76
C GLY A 152 6.46 -4.14 3.38
N PRO A 153 5.35 -3.74 2.75
CA PRO A 153 4.02 -4.05 3.24
C PRO A 153 3.72 -5.55 3.15
N LEU A 154 3.31 -6.12 4.27
CA LEU A 154 3.03 -7.55 4.43
C LEU A 154 1.53 -7.86 4.59
N LEU A 155 0.68 -6.82 4.67
CA LEU A 155 -0.77 -6.93 4.66
C LEU A 155 -1.30 -6.46 3.29
N ASN A 156 -2.30 -7.15 2.76
CA ASN A 156 -2.99 -6.73 1.55
C ASN A 156 -3.99 -5.64 1.90
N HIS A 157 -3.80 -4.41 1.39
CA HIS A 157 -4.62 -3.24 1.73
C HIS A 157 -6.12 -3.48 1.50
N ASN A 158 -6.48 -4.02 0.33
CA ASN A 158 -7.85 -4.34 -0.05
C ASN A 158 -8.52 -5.45 0.76
N ALA A 159 -7.76 -6.11 1.64
CA ALA A 159 -8.18 -7.32 2.34
C ALA A 159 -8.14 -7.18 3.88
N VAL A 160 -7.97 -5.97 4.42
CA VAL A 160 -7.83 -5.77 5.87
C VAL A 160 -9.16 -5.44 6.52
N LEU A 161 -9.41 -6.04 7.69
CA LEU A 161 -10.41 -5.64 8.68
C LEU A 161 -9.69 -5.07 9.90
N ILE A 162 -10.10 -3.86 10.36
CA ILE A 162 -9.38 -3.08 11.37
C ILE A 162 -10.36 -2.64 12.46
N ARG A 163 -9.93 -2.63 13.73
CA ARG A 163 -10.70 -1.96 14.80
C ARG A 163 -10.70 -0.46 14.57
N ARG A 164 -11.90 0.14 14.50
CA ARG A 164 -12.05 1.57 14.26
C ARG A 164 -11.34 2.42 15.31
N GLU A 165 -11.38 2.00 16.59
CA GLU A 165 -10.67 2.67 17.68
C GLU A 165 -9.16 2.76 17.47
N ALA A 166 -8.53 1.69 16.92
CA ALA A 166 -7.10 1.69 16.61
C ALA A 166 -6.76 2.68 15.48
N LEU A 167 -7.59 2.74 14.41
CA LEU A 167 -7.43 3.75 13.36
C LEU A 167 -7.57 5.18 13.92
N GLN A 168 -8.51 5.41 14.83
CA GLN A 168 -8.70 6.71 15.46
C GLN A 168 -7.51 7.07 16.36
N ALA A 169 -7.00 6.11 17.14
CA ALA A 169 -5.86 6.31 18.02
C ALA A 169 -4.60 6.77 17.30
N ILE A 170 -4.37 6.25 16.08
CA ILE A 170 -3.20 6.63 15.25
C ILE A 170 -3.47 7.79 14.29
N GLY A 171 -4.70 8.35 14.27
CA GLY A 171 -5.09 9.47 13.40
C GLY A 171 -5.31 9.13 11.92
N GLY A 172 -5.59 7.86 11.58
CA GLY A 172 -5.87 7.42 10.21
C GLY A 172 -4.65 7.45 9.28
N TYR A 173 -4.91 7.64 7.98
CA TYR A 173 -3.87 7.74 6.95
C TYR A 173 -3.19 9.11 6.95
N ARG A 174 -1.89 9.13 6.65
CA ARG A 174 -1.09 10.37 6.55
C ARG A 174 -0.93 10.82 5.11
N PRO A 175 -1.36 12.04 4.74
CA PRO A 175 -1.29 12.54 3.36
C PRO A 175 0.14 12.64 2.81
N ALA A 176 1.14 12.79 3.67
CA ALA A 176 2.55 12.88 3.27
C ALA A 176 3.07 11.59 2.60
N TYR A 177 2.51 10.43 2.93
CA TYR A 177 2.99 9.13 2.43
C TYR A 177 2.26 8.69 1.15
N ARG A 178 2.41 9.49 0.08
CA ARG A 178 1.85 9.11 -1.23
C ARG A 178 2.43 7.79 -1.71
N HIS A 179 1.56 6.90 -2.21
CA HIS A 179 1.90 5.56 -2.70
C HIS A 179 2.51 4.58 -1.67
N ALA A 180 2.60 4.98 -0.39
CA ALA A 180 3.05 4.15 0.72
C ALA A 180 2.20 4.41 1.98
N GLU A 181 1.01 4.96 1.80
CA GLU A 181 0.06 5.30 2.86
C GLU A 181 -0.38 4.09 3.67
N ASP A 182 -0.52 2.94 3.02
CA ASP A 182 -0.86 1.67 3.64
C ASP A 182 0.29 1.15 4.51
N TYR A 183 1.51 1.19 4.01
CA TYR A 183 2.67 0.73 4.75
C TYR A 183 2.92 1.59 6.01
N ASP A 184 2.86 2.92 5.90
CA ASP A 184 2.91 3.80 7.07
C ASP A 184 1.82 3.46 8.10
N LEU A 185 0.59 3.17 7.61
CA LEU A 185 -0.52 2.79 8.46
C LEU A 185 -0.23 1.49 9.23
N TRP A 186 0.28 0.43 8.54
CA TRP A 186 0.57 -0.84 9.18
C TRP A 186 1.66 -0.72 10.24
N LEU A 187 2.70 0.06 9.98
CA LEU A 187 3.77 0.33 10.95
C LEU A 187 3.24 1.01 12.22
N ARG A 188 2.31 1.97 12.08
CA ARG A 188 1.71 2.67 13.23
C ARG A 188 0.66 1.82 13.95
N LEU A 189 -0.11 1.01 13.25
CA LEU A 189 -1.04 0.06 13.88
C LEU A 189 -0.30 -0.99 14.71
N ALA A 190 0.85 -1.47 14.22
CA ALA A 190 1.68 -2.41 14.97
C ALA A 190 2.29 -1.82 16.26
N ASP A 191 2.31 -0.49 16.41
CA ASP A 191 2.75 0.18 17.63
C ASP A 191 1.65 0.26 18.71
N VAL A 192 0.38 0.02 18.34
CA VAL A 192 -0.79 0.13 19.24
C VAL A 192 -1.53 -1.19 19.45
N GLY A 193 -1.19 -2.25 18.71
CA GLY A 193 -1.78 -3.58 18.87
C GLY A 193 -1.23 -4.60 17.88
N LYS A 194 -1.66 -5.84 18.00
CA LYS A 194 -1.18 -6.91 17.14
C LYS A 194 -1.87 -6.89 15.76
N LEU A 195 -1.14 -7.37 14.76
CA LEU A 195 -1.61 -7.57 13.38
C LEU A 195 -1.50 -9.04 13.04
N ALA A 196 -2.33 -9.51 12.11
CA ALA A 196 -2.26 -10.88 11.60
C ALA A 196 -2.65 -10.96 10.12
N ASN A 197 -2.28 -12.08 9.48
CA ASN A 197 -2.83 -12.51 8.20
C ASN A 197 -3.53 -13.87 8.39
N LEU A 198 -4.72 -14.02 7.81
CA LEU A 198 -5.34 -15.34 7.61
C LEU A 198 -4.72 -16.01 6.38
N PRO A 199 -4.45 -17.32 6.44
CA PRO A 199 -3.93 -18.07 5.29
C PRO A 199 -4.95 -18.24 4.16
N ASP A 200 -6.23 -17.98 4.47
CA ASP A 200 -7.34 -18.15 3.55
C ASP A 200 -7.33 -17.05 2.48
N LYS A 201 -7.58 -17.45 1.23
CA LYS A 201 -7.71 -16.53 0.10
C LYS A 201 -9.13 -15.98 0.05
N LEU A 202 -9.37 -14.86 0.71
CA LEU A 202 -10.70 -14.26 0.85
C LEU A 202 -10.94 -13.07 -0.07
N VAL A 203 -9.95 -12.70 -0.89
CA VAL A 203 -10.04 -11.63 -1.89
C VAL A 203 -9.37 -12.09 -3.18
N SER A 204 -10.01 -11.86 -4.31
CA SER A 204 -9.41 -11.98 -5.64
C SER A 204 -8.91 -10.61 -6.07
N TYR A 205 -7.59 -10.44 -6.07
CA TYR A 205 -6.90 -9.22 -6.48
C TYR A 205 -6.77 -9.18 -7.99
N ARG A 206 -7.35 -8.16 -8.61
CA ARG A 206 -7.33 -7.98 -10.06
C ARG A 206 -6.03 -7.36 -10.53
N ILE A 207 -5.52 -7.84 -11.69
CA ILE A 207 -4.34 -7.28 -12.36
C ILE A 207 -4.77 -6.73 -13.72
N HIS A 208 -4.56 -5.43 -13.93
CA HIS A 208 -4.84 -4.72 -15.19
C HIS A 208 -3.88 -3.54 -15.40
N ASP A 209 -3.83 -3.01 -16.63
CA ASP A 209 -2.83 -2.02 -17.05
C ASP A 209 -2.95 -0.64 -16.38
N ASN A 210 -4.13 -0.31 -15.85
CA ASN A 210 -4.40 1.00 -15.24
C ASN A 210 -4.07 1.07 -13.74
N GLN A 211 -3.42 0.05 -13.16
CA GLN A 211 -3.09 0.05 -11.74
C GLN A 211 -1.98 1.06 -11.39
N VAL A 212 -2.17 1.76 -10.28
CA VAL A 212 -1.27 2.82 -9.78
C VAL A 212 0.10 2.27 -9.35
N SER A 213 0.18 0.99 -8.97
CA SER A 213 1.35 0.38 -8.32
C SER A 213 2.61 0.24 -9.18
N THR A 214 2.52 0.35 -10.51
CA THR A 214 3.67 0.18 -11.41
C THR A 214 4.32 1.50 -11.82
N ALA A 215 3.57 2.59 -11.86
CA ALA A 215 4.03 3.88 -12.39
C ALA A 215 4.93 4.68 -11.43
N ASN A 216 4.84 4.46 -10.12
CA ASN A 216 5.48 5.31 -9.09
C ASN A 216 6.44 4.52 -8.18
N LEU A 217 7.05 3.44 -8.68
CA LEU A 217 7.83 2.50 -7.86
C LEU A 217 8.99 3.14 -7.10
N ALA A 218 9.69 4.13 -7.67
CA ALA A 218 10.81 4.80 -7.00
C ALA A 218 10.33 5.68 -5.84
N GLU A 219 9.28 6.49 -6.06
CA GLU A 219 8.67 7.32 -5.00
C GLU A 219 8.05 6.44 -3.90
N GLN A 220 7.31 5.40 -4.29
CA GLN A 220 6.74 4.44 -3.35
C GLN A 220 7.82 3.82 -2.45
N THR A 221 8.95 3.40 -3.04
CA THR A 221 10.05 2.80 -2.30
C THR A 221 10.72 3.80 -1.37
N ALA A 222 10.91 5.05 -1.81
CA ALA A 222 11.46 6.12 -0.97
C ALA A 222 10.56 6.39 0.23
N ASN A 223 9.25 6.55 -0.01
CA ASN A 223 8.27 6.85 1.03
C ASN A 223 8.11 5.69 2.02
N ALA A 224 8.15 4.44 1.54
CA ALA A 224 8.17 3.26 2.41
C ALA A 224 9.46 3.21 3.28
N ALA A 225 10.63 3.53 2.71
CA ALA A 225 11.86 3.58 3.47
C ALA A 225 11.84 4.69 4.55
N ILE A 226 11.22 5.84 4.25
CA ILE A 226 11.01 6.92 5.24
C ILE A 226 10.06 6.45 6.35
N ALA A 227 8.98 5.74 6.02
CA ALA A 227 8.05 5.19 7.00
C ALA A 227 8.76 4.20 7.95
N TRP A 228 9.64 3.36 7.39
CA TRP A 228 10.47 2.46 8.20
C TRP A 228 11.41 3.21 9.13
N LEU A 229 12.13 4.22 8.64
CA LEU A 229 13.01 5.06 9.48
C LEU A 229 12.22 5.76 10.59
N ALA A 230 11.04 6.30 10.28
CA ALA A 230 10.17 6.92 11.28
C ALA A 230 9.72 5.91 12.36
N ARG A 231 9.45 4.65 11.99
CA ARG A 231 9.20 3.59 12.95
C ARG A 231 10.42 3.31 13.83
N CYS A 232 11.61 3.25 13.25
CA CYS A 232 12.84 3.03 14.02
C CYS A 232 13.04 4.13 15.11
N GLU A 233 12.74 5.40 14.77
CA GLU A 233 12.76 6.49 15.75
C GLU A 233 11.73 6.28 16.88
N ARG A 234 10.48 5.90 16.54
CA ARG A 234 9.44 5.58 17.54
C ARG A 234 9.82 4.41 18.44
N LEU A 235 10.39 3.32 17.87
CA LEU A 235 10.88 2.17 18.64
C LEU A 235 12.06 2.53 19.56
N ALA A 236 12.86 3.55 19.22
CA ALA A 236 13.89 4.11 20.04
C ALA A 236 13.37 5.08 21.13
N GLY A 237 12.04 5.22 21.27
CA GLY A 237 11.40 6.13 22.23
C GLY A 237 11.48 7.61 21.86
N LYS A 238 11.82 7.93 20.60
CA LYS A 238 11.88 9.31 20.11
C LYS A 238 10.57 9.72 19.44
N PRO A 239 10.29 11.02 19.34
CA PRO A 239 9.17 11.52 18.52
C PRO A 239 9.28 11.06 17.08
N ASP A 240 8.13 10.79 16.44
CA ASP A 240 8.07 10.50 15.01
C ASP A 240 8.41 11.77 14.20
N PRO A 241 9.54 11.80 13.44
CA PRO A 241 9.95 13.01 12.72
C PRO A 241 9.00 13.40 11.57
N THR A 242 8.10 12.49 11.19
CA THR A 242 7.13 12.73 10.10
C THR A 242 5.73 13.07 10.60
N ALA A 243 5.55 13.15 11.93
CA ALA A 243 4.25 13.51 12.51
C ALA A 243 3.82 14.92 12.08
N GLY A 244 2.58 15.04 11.57
CA GLY A 244 2.01 16.32 11.15
C GLY A 244 2.54 16.88 9.83
N LEU A 245 3.44 16.19 9.12
CA LEU A 245 3.90 16.64 7.82
C LEU A 245 2.82 16.46 6.75
N THR A 246 2.74 17.42 5.84
CA THR A 246 1.89 17.34 4.63
C THR A 246 2.65 16.80 3.41
N ALA A 247 3.98 16.82 3.45
CA ALA A 247 4.88 16.23 2.47
C ALA A 247 6.12 15.68 3.18
N LEU A 248 6.66 14.57 2.68
CA LEU A 248 7.88 13.98 3.21
C LEU A 248 9.11 14.79 2.77
N PRO A 249 10.21 14.79 3.56
CA PRO A 249 11.45 15.43 3.20
C PRO A 249 12.06 14.76 1.95
N ASP A 250 12.65 15.54 1.07
CA ASP A 250 13.41 15.03 -0.06
C ASP A 250 14.74 14.37 0.37
N LEU A 251 15.36 13.60 -0.53
CA LEU A 251 16.59 12.87 -0.25
C LEU A 251 17.77 13.76 0.21
N GLY A 252 17.76 15.07 -0.14
CA GLY A 252 18.79 16.00 0.28
C GLY A 252 18.69 16.42 1.74
N HIS A 253 17.51 16.31 2.33
CA HIS A 253 17.21 16.71 3.71
C HIS A 253 17.04 15.53 4.68
N ILE A 254 17.04 14.29 4.18
CA ILE A 254 16.79 13.09 4.99
C ILE A 254 17.81 12.94 6.12
N ASP A 255 19.09 13.13 5.87
CA ASP A 255 20.13 13.00 6.89
C ASP A 255 20.02 14.02 8.03
N ALA A 256 19.45 15.19 7.74
CA ALA A 256 19.17 16.20 8.77
C ALA A 256 17.99 15.79 9.67
N VAL A 257 17.06 14.99 9.16
CA VAL A 257 15.86 14.55 9.88
C VAL A 257 16.11 13.26 10.66
N PHE A 258 16.75 12.26 10.03
CA PHE A 258 16.88 10.90 10.55
C PHE A 258 18.34 10.53 10.95
N GLY A 259 19.29 11.43 10.73
CA GLY A 259 20.71 11.18 11.01
C GLY A 259 21.50 10.71 9.79
N THR A 260 22.81 10.87 9.87
CA THR A 260 23.77 10.54 8.80
C THR A 260 23.63 9.11 8.33
N GLY A 261 23.57 8.89 7.03
CA GLY A 261 23.45 7.58 6.38
C GLY A 261 22.00 7.19 6.00
N SER A 262 20.99 7.93 6.49
CA SER A 262 19.58 7.65 6.16
C SER A 262 19.28 7.86 4.67
N ALA A 263 19.84 8.89 4.05
CA ALA A 263 19.71 9.12 2.62
C ALA A 263 20.39 8.01 1.79
N ALA A 264 21.54 7.50 2.23
CA ALA A 264 22.22 6.36 1.61
C ALA A 264 21.38 5.07 1.73
N TYR A 265 20.75 4.83 2.88
CA TYR A 265 19.81 3.72 3.08
C TYR A 265 18.65 3.79 2.08
N ILE A 266 17.99 4.95 1.95
CA ILE A 266 16.85 5.11 1.01
C ILE A 266 17.31 4.90 -0.43
N ARG A 267 18.44 5.47 -0.85
CA ARG A 267 19.01 5.26 -2.20
C ARG A 267 19.25 3.78 -2.49
N ARG A 268 19.81 3.06 -1.52
CA ARG A 268 20.01 1.61 -1.63
C ARG A 268 18.69 0.90 -1.86
N ARG A 269 17.65 1.17 -1.04
CA ARG A 269 16.32 0.53 -1.17
C ARG A 269 15.69 0.80 -2.55
N ILE A 270 15.78 2.03 -3.06
CA ILE A 270 15.30 2.37 -4.41
C ILE A 270 16.03 1.54 -5.47
N VAL A 271 17.36 1.47 -5.40
CA VAL A 271 18.17 0.70 -6.38
C VAL A 271 17.82 -0.78 -6.34
N GLU A 272 17.77 -1.38 -5.16
CA GLU A 272 17.40 -2.81 -4.97
C GLU A 272 16.03 -3.11 -5.55
N ARG A 273 15.03 -2.27 -5.27
CA ARG A 273 13.65 -2.49 -5.71
C ARG A 273 13.46 -2.25 -7.21
N CYS A 274 14.14 -1.23 -7.75
CA CYS A 274 14.04 -0.85 -9.17
C CYS A 274 15.00 -1.63 -10.08
N LEU A 275 15.83 -2.51 -9.54
CA LEU A 275 16.86 -3.25 -10.30
C LEU A 275 16.30 -4.01 -11.51
N TYR A 276 15.07 -4.48 -11.43
CA TYR A 276 14.35 -5.23 -12.46
C TYR A 276 13.36 -4.38 -13.28
N ALA A 277 13.33 -3.06 -13.03
CA ALA A 277 12.48 -2.08 -13.72
C ALA A 277 13.35 -0.99 -14.37
N PRO A 278 14.04 -1.27 -15.49
CA PRO A 278 15.03 -0.37 -16.10
C PRO A 278 14.43 0.96 -16.54
N GLU A 279 13.15 1.01 -16.91
CA GLU A 279 12.44 2.25 -17.23
C GLU A 279 12.36 3.18 -16.01
N VAL A 280 11.95 2.64 -14.86
CA VAL A 280 11.90 3.38 -13.60
C VAL A 280 13.30 3.80 -13.16
N LEU A 281 14.27 2.89 -13.29
CA LEU A 281 15.65 3.15 -12.90
C LEU A 281 16.32 4.23 -13.77
N ALA A 282 15.95 4.34 -15.05
CA ALA A 282 16.40 5.42 -15.95
C ALA A 282 15.61 6.72 -15.78
N GLY A 283 14.40 6.67 -15.20
CA GLY A 283 13.57 7.80 -14.86
C GLY A 283 13.81 8.28 -13.42
N ASP A 284 12.78 8.18 -12.60
CA ASP A 284 12.76 8.70 -11.23
C ASP A 284 13.76 8.03 -10.29
N GLY A 285 14.16 6.78 -10.56
CA GLY A 285 15.21 6.07 -9.83
C GLY A 285 16.65 6.50 -10.17
N TRP A 286 16.85 7.31 -11.23
CA TRP A 286 18.18 7.65 -11.73
C TRP A 286 19.06 8.43 -10.73
N PRO A 287 18.56 9.48 -10.06
CA PRO A 287 19.34 10.19 -9.04
C PRO A 287 19.77 9.27 -7.87
N ALA A 288 18.89 8.34 -7.49
CA ALA A 288 19.19 7.38 -6.43
C ALA A 288 20.29 6.39 -6.85
N LEU A 289 20.26 5.87 -8.10
CA LEU A 289 21.29 4.99 -8.63
C LEU A 289 22.66 5.68 -8.66
N LEU A 290 22.74 6.88 -9.19
CA LEU A 290 24.01 7.63 -9.25
C LEU A 290 24.55 7.98 -7.86
N GLY A 291 23.67 8.38 -6.94
CA GLY A 291 24.04 8.65 -5.56
C GLY A 291 24.59 7.39 -4.87
N HIS A 292 23.87 6.27 -5.02
CA HIS A 292 24.28 4.98 -4.45
C HIS A 292 25.63 4.51 -4.99
N ILE A 293 25.90 4.61 -6.31
CA ILE A 293 27.20 4.27 -6.91
C ILE A 293 28.33 5.13 -6.32
N ARG A 294 28.08 6.42 -6.03
CA ARG A 294 29.10 7.33 -5.45
C ARG A 294 29.43 7.00 -4.00
N GLU A 295 28.49 6.45 -3.27
CA GLU A 295 28.60 6.21 -1.81
C GLU A 295 29.05 4.81 -1.47
N THR A 296 28.87 3.84 -2.37
CA THR A 296 29.16 2.43 -2.10
C THR A 296 30.33 1.91 -2.92
N ALA A 297 30.95 0.82 -2.46
CA ALA A 297 31.92 0.08 -3.25
C ALA A 297 31.24 -0.55 -4.47
N PRO A 298 31.93 -0.64 -5.62
CA PRO A 298 31.40 -1.31 -6.79
C PRO A 298 31.03 -2.77 -6.47
N ALA A 299 29.79 -3.14 -6.82
CA ALA A 299 29.27 -4.48 -6.54
C ALA A 299 28.65 -5.10 -7.82
N PRO A 300 28.64 -6.44 -7.94
CA PRO A 300 28.17 -7.13 -9.15
C PRO A 300 26.75 -6.75 -9.58
N HIS A 301 25.85 -6.49 -8.62
CA HIS A 301 24.46 -6.10 -8.92
C HIS A 301 24.36 -4.72 -9.60
N LEU A 302 25.26 -3.79 -9.30
CA LEU A 302 25.31 -2.47 -9.91
C LEU A 302 25.79 -2.55 -11.39
N TRP A 303 26.75 -3.41 -11.69
CA TRP A 303 27.13 -3.72 -13.07
C TRP A 303 25.99 -4.38 -13.86
N ARG A 304 25.23 -5.27 -13.21
CA ARG A 304 24.01 -5.85 -13.80
C ARG A 304 22.94 -4.79 -14.07
N ALA A 305 22.80 -3.78 -13.21
CA ALA A 305 21.90 -2.65 -13.47
C ALA A 305 22.30 -1.90 -14.75
N SER A 306 23.60 -1.59 -14.93
CA SER A 306 24.11 -0.96 -16.16
C SER A 306 23.83 -1.79 -17.41
N LEU A 307 24.03 -3.12 -17.34
CA LEU A 307 23.72 -4.02 -18.46
C LEU A 307 22.22 -4.04 -18.78
N ARG A 308 21.37 -4.08 -17.77
CA ARG A 308 19.90 -4.04 -17.97
C ARG A 308 19.42 -2.73 -18.58
N LEU A 309 19.98 -1.61 -18.17
CA LEU A 309 19.73 -0.32 -18.83
C LEU A 309 20.09 -0.36 -20.31
N LEU A 310 21.22 -0.98 -20.67
CA LEU A 310 21.64 -1.13 -22.06
C LEU A 310 20.66 -1.99 -22.86
N THR A 311 20.29 -3.16 -22.34
CA THR A 311 19.35 -4.09 -22.99
C THR A 311 17.93 -3.54 -23.09
N ALA A 312 17.55 -2.61 -22.21
CA ALA A 312 16.27 -1.90 -22.25
C ALA A 312 16.28 -0.64 -23.14
N GLY A 313 17.32 -0.45 -23.98
CA GLY A 313 17.37 0.69 -24.90
C GLY A 313 17.72 2.03 -24.23
N LYS A 314 18.40 2.01 -23.07
CA LYS A 314 18.85 3.23 -22.33
C LYS A 314 20.39 3.36 -22.36
N PRO A 315 21.04 3.45 -23.56
CA PRO A 315 22.50 3.35 -23.68
C PRO A 315 23.23 4.49 -22.97
N VAL A 316 22.66 5.69 -22.94
CA VAL A 316 23.26 6.84 -22.25
C VAL A 316 23.33 6.61 -20.75
N HIS A 317 22.25 6.12 -20.13
CA HIS A 317 22.19 5.78 -18.70
C HIS A 317 23.13 4.61 -18.38
N ALA A 318 23.16 3.58 -19.23
CA ALA A 318 24.09 2.45 -19.10
C ALA A 318 25.55 2.90 -19.11
N ALA A 319 25.94 3.74 -20.08
CA ALA A 319 27.31 4.27 -20.18
C ALA A 319 27.67 5.13 -18.96
N ARG A 320 26.78 6.02 -18.53
CA ARG A 320 27.02 6.89 -17.35
C ARG A 320 27.15 6.11 -16.04
N SER A 321 26.31 5.10 -15.82
CA SER A 321 26.41 4.23 -14.63
C SER A 321 27.68 3.39 -14.66
N ALA A 322 28.05 2.82 -15.83
CA ALA A 322 29.28 2.05 -15.99
C ALA A 322 30.55 2.90 -15.77
N LEU A 323 30.59 4.13 -16.30
CA LEU A 323 31.69 5.07 -16.05
C LEU A 323 31.81 5.44 -14.58
N ALA A 324 30.69 5.69 -13.91
CA ALA A 324 30.68 6.00 -12.48
C ALA A 324 31.20 4.81 -11.64
N LEU A 325 30.84 3.57 -12.00
CA LEU A 325 31.35 2.36 -11.36
C LEU A 325 32.85 2.16 -11.63
N ALA A 326 33.31 2.32 -12.88
CA ALA A 326 34.71 2.18 -13.24
C ALA A 326 35.60 3.20 -12.52
N SER A 327 35.19 4.48 -12.41
CA SER A 327 35.91 5.50 -11.68
C SER A 327 36.09 5.17 -10.18
N ARG A 328 35.09 4.50 -9.58
CA ARG A 328 35.16 4.04 -8.19
C ARG A 328 36.06 2.82 -8.02
N THR A 329 36.09 1.90 -9.01
CA THR A 329 37.00 0.74 -9.00
C THR A 329 38.45 1.14 -9.11
N LEU A 330 38.77 2.23 -9.85
CA LEU A 330 40.13 2.74 -10.00
C LEU A 330 40.60 3.57 -8.78
N ALA A 331 39.68 4.06 -7.96
CA ALA A 331 39.96 4.86 -6.78
C ALA A 331 40.01 4.06 -5.46
N ALA A 332 39.62 2.79 -5.50
CA ALA A 332 39.64 1.83 -4.38
C ALA A 332 40.89 0.95 -4.44
#